data_b1bea27a29ffeafa88a1ee4f459ae0b5
#
_entry.id   b1bea27a29ffeafa88a1ee4f459ae0b5
#
_cell.length_a   1.000
_cell.length_b   1.000
_cell.length_c   1.000
_cell.angle_alpha   90.00
_cell.angle_beta   90.00
_cell.angle_gamma   90.00
#
_symmetry.space_group_name_H-M   'P 1'
#
loop_
_entity.id
_entity.type
_entity.pdbx_description
1 polymer ?
#
loop_
_entity_poly.entity_id
_entity_poly.type
_entity_poly.pdbx_seq_one_letter_code
_entity_poly.pdbx_strand_id
1 'polypeptide(L)'
;MKKGIFFLLVCFGLGFLPSCDTQKILTDPNLALQLENDSIVFDTVFTTRGSATEWLKIYNPHPGPIVIDEIFLAGKRYTGKSPYRLNINGQPVNEVADVELAAGDSMYVFAEVTLDPNGANAPLLVTDSIVFKRG
;
A
#
# COMPACT_ATOMS: atom_id res chain seq x y z
N MET A 1 -44.52 -37.22 15.61
CA MET A 1 -44.00 -36.77 14.31
C MET A 1 -43.52 -35.33 14.27
N LYS A 2 -44.04 -34.41 15.07
CA LYS A 2 -43.57 -33.00 15.07
C LYS A 2 -42.19 -32.75 15.70
N LYS A 3 -41.75 -33.61 16.63
CA LYS A 3 -40.44 -33.46 17.33
C LYS A 3 -39.23 -33.88 16.46
N GLY A 4 -39.43 -34.84 15.53
CA GLY A 4 -38.34 -35.28 14.65
C GLY A 4 -37.98 -34.26 13.55
N ILE A 5 -38.98 -33.55 13.03
CA ILE A 5 -38.82 -32.53 12.00
C ILE A 5 -38.07 -31.32 12.57
N PHE A 6 -38.32 -30.92 13.83
CA PHE A 6 -37.63 -29.82 14.49
C PHE A 6 -36.15 -30.14 14.72
N PHE A 7 -35.82 -31.38 15.08
CA PHE A 7 -34.43 -31.81 15.28
C PHE A 7 -33.64 -31.84 13.95
N LEU A 8 -34.29 -32.27 12.86
CA LEU A 8 -33.68 -32.30 11.54
C LEU A 8 -33.41 -30.91 10.99
N LEU A 9 -34.26 -29.93 11.29
CA LEU A 9 -34.11 -28.52 10.87
C LEU A 9 -32.99 -27.83 11.61
N VAL A 10 -32.75 -28.15 12.91
CA VAL A 10 -31.65 -27.64 13.71
C VAL A 10 -30.29 -28.18 13.24
N CYS A 11 -30.24 -29.50 12.85
CA CYS A 11 -29.00 -30.07 12.31
C CYS A 11 -28.63 -29.51 10.92
N PHE A 12 -29.60 -29.11 10.10
CA PHE A 12 -29.33 -28.48 8.80
C PHE A 12 -28.78 -27.04 8.92
N GLY A 13 -29.16 -26.32 10.00
CA GLY A 13 -28.70 -24.96 10.27
C GLY A 13 -27.25 -24.85 10.77
N LEU A 14 -26.66 -25.94 11.34
CA LEU A 14 -25.28 -25.92 11.86
C LEU A 14 -24.21 -26.25 10.81
N GLY A 15 -24.61 -26.63 9.59
CA GLY A 15 -23.65 -27.06 8.54
C GLY A 15 -22.99 -25.98 7.70
N PHE A 16 -23.38 -24.71 7.87
CA PHE A 16 -22.84 -23.57 7.11
C PHE A 16 -22.02 -22.63 7.98
N LEU A 17 -21.03 -23.15 8.69
CA LEU A 17 -19.97 -22.28 9.21
C LEU A 17 -19.01 -21.99 8.05
N PRO A 18 -18.86 -20.73 7.61
CA PRO A 18 -17.80 -20.39 6.66
C PRO A 18 -16.47 -20.71 7.31
N SER A 19 -15.76 -21.68 6.76
CA SER A 19 -14.37 -21.94 7.12
C SER A 19 -13.56 -20.71 6.70
N CYS A 20 -13.04 -19.94 7.65
CA CYS A 20 -12.00 -18.98 7.38
C CYS A 20 -10.76 -19.75 6.93
N ASP A 21 -10.52 -19.78 5.65
CA ASP A 21 -9.28 -20.31 5.09
C ASP A 21 -8.16 -19.32 5.41
N THR A 22 -7.34 -19.66 6.39
CA THR A 22 -6.16 -18.87 6.73
C THR A 22 -5.11 -19.10 5.65
N GLN A 23 -5.10 -18.27 4.62
CA GLN A 23 -4.12 -18.36 3.56
C GLN A 23 -2.71 -18.19 4.13
N LYS A 24 -1.81 -19.10 3.76
CA LYS A 24 -0.42 -19.06 4.20
C LYS A 24 0.32 -17.92 3.49
N ILE A 25 0.96 -17.04 4.25
CA ILE A 25 1.81 -15.97 3.72
C ILE A 25 2.92 -16.57 2.86
N LEU A 26 3.09 -16.01 1.67
CA LEU A 26 4.15 -16.40 0.76
C LEU A 26 5.45 -15.69 1.16
N THR A 27 6.48 -16.47 1.51
CA THR A 27 7.77 -15.97 2.02
C THR A 27 8.89 -16.01 0.97
N ASP A 28 8.64 -16.44 -0.26
CA ASP A 28 9.65 -16.44 -1.31
C ASP A 28 10.06 -15.01 -1.68
N PRO A 29 11.33 -14.61 -1.50
CA PRO A 29 11.79 -13.25 -1.78
C PRO A 29 11.77 -12.91 -3.29
N ASN A 30 11.70 -13.92 -4.17
CA ASN A 30 11.66 -13.70 -5.63
C ASN A 30 10.27 -13.34 -6.17
N LEU A 31 9.23 -13.42 -5.34
CA LEU A 31 7.89 -13.02 -5.75
C LEU A 31 7.82 -11.50 -5.92
N ALA A 32 7.79 -11.02 -7.15
CA ALA A 32 7.77 -9.60 -7.44
C ALA A 32 6.38 -8.99 -7.22
N LEU A 33 6.35 -7.77 -6.64
CA LEU A 33 5.20 -6.90 -6.68
C LEU A 33 4.98 -6.37 -8.10
N GLN A 34 3.74 -6.23 -8.51
CA GLN A 34 3.42 -5.57 -9.76
C GLN A 34 3.04 -4.11 -9.47
N LEU A 35 3.78 -3.18 -10.07
CA LEU A 35 3.47 -1.76 -10.03
C LEU A 35 2.71 -1.39 -11.30
N GLU A 36 1.66 -0.60 -11.18
CA GLU A 36 0.93 -0.10 -12.36
C GLU A 36 1.78 0.91 -13.14
N ASN A 37 2.52 1.75 -12.43
CA ASN A 37 3.51 2.67 -12.97
C ASN A 37 4.80 2.54 -12.15
N ASP A 38 5.93 2.71 -12.78
CA ASP A 38 7.25 2.72 -12.14
C ASP A 38 7.66 4.11 -11.61
N SER A 39 6.92 5.14 -12.00
CA SER A 39 7.18 6.53 -11.65
C SER A 39 5.89 7.33 -11.47
N ILE A 40 5.96 8.29 -10.57
CA ILE A 40 4.94 9.32 -10.36
C ILE A 40 5.53 10.64 -10.86
N VAL A 41 4.86 11.29 -11.79
CA VAL A 41 5.30 12.55 -12.38
C VAL A 41 4.35 13.66 -11.97
N PHE A 42 4.88 14.68 -11.31
CA PHE A 42 4.16 15.90 -11.02
C PHE A 42 4.44 16.91 -12.13
N ASP A 43 3.38 17.52 -12.67
CA ASP A 43 3.50 18.66 -13.54
C ASP A 43 3.95 19.90 -12.76
N THR A 44 3.83 21.09 -13.31
CA THR A 44 4.26 22.34 -12.68
C THR A 44 3.69 22.53 -11.27
N VAL A 45 4.56 22.58 -10.26
CA VAL A 45 4.19 22.81 -8.87
C VAL A 45 4.52 24.23 -8.47
N PHE A 46 3.54 24.94 -7.94
CA PHE A 46 3.72 26.30 -7.41
C PHE A 46 4.23 26.27 -5.97
N THR A 47 5.23 27.08 -5.66
CA THR A 47 5.86 27.15 -4.34
C THR A 47 4.92 27.57 -3.21
N THR A 48 3.80 28.20 -3.51
CA THR A 48 2.81 28.67 -2.53
C THR A 48 1.66 27.71 -2.27
N ARG A 49 1.57 26.63 -3.06
CA ARG A 49 0.54 25.59 -2.94
C ARG A 49 1.18 24.23 -3.10
N GLY A 50 0.66 23.25 -2.37
CA GLY A 50 1.00 21.85 -2.64
C GLY A 50 0.60 21.43 -4.06
N SER A 51 1.22 20.39 -4.57
CA SER A 51 0.83 19.77 -5.84
C SER A 51 -0.57 19.17 -5.79
N ALA A 52 -1.10 18.78 -6.94
CA ALA A 52 -2.12 17.74 -6.98
C ALA A 52 -1.59 16.46 -6.32
N THR A 53 -2.51 15.66 -5.80
CA THR A 53 -2.17 14.34 -5.28
C THR A 53 -2.09 13.37 -6.45
N GLU A 54 -0.93 12.74 -6.59
CA GLU A 54 -0.71 11.67 -7.55
C GLU A 54 -0.64 10.33 -6.83
N TRP A 55 -0.78 9.22 -7.53
CA TRP A 55 -0.84 7.91 -6.91
C TRP A 55 -0.08 6.83 -7.68
N LEU A 56 0.33 5.81 -6.93
CA LEU A 56 0.91 4.59 -7.43
C LEU A 56 0.09 3.42 -6.89
N LYS A 57 -0.29 2.50 -7.76
CA LYS A 57 -0.97 1.26 -7.38
C LYS A 57 0.00 0.10 -7.37
N ILE A 58 -0.04 -0.66 -6.30
CA ILE A 58 0.74 -1.88 -6.10
C ILE A 58 -0.23 -3.04 -6.06
N TYR A 59 0.08 -4.08 -6.81
CA TYR A 59 -0.76 -5.26 -6.94
C TYR A 59 0.01 -6.53 -6.58
N ASN A 60 -0.62 -7.42 -5.84
CA ASN A 60 -0.14 -8.77 -5.56
C ASN A 60 -0.72 -9.77 -6.58
N PRO A 61 0.02 -10.19 -7.61
CA PRO A 61 -0.48 -11.13 -8.62
C PRO A 61 -0.46 -12.59 -8.16
N HIS A 62 0.01 -12.86 -6.93
CA HIS A 62 0.24 -14.22 -6.44
C HIS A 62 -1.01 -14.82 -5.79
N PRO A 63 -1.11 -16.15 -5.73
CA PRO A 63 -2.27 -16.86 -5.18
C PRO A 63 -2.35 -16.86 -3.65
N GLY A 64 -1.38 -16.26 -2.97
CA GLY A 64 -1.35 -16.12 -1.52
C GLY A 64 -0.96 -14.71 -1.07
N PRO A 65 -1.23 -14.36 0.19
CA PRO A 65 -0.83 -13.07 0.73
C PRO A 65 0.70 -12.94 0.82
N ILE A 66 1.19 -11.74 0.62
CA ILE A 66 2.60 -11.36 0.75
C ILE A 66 2.74 -10.24 1.78
N VAL A 67 3.90 -10.17 2.41
CA VAL A 67 4.25 -9.06 3.29
C VAL A 67 5.30 -8.19 2.61
N ILE A 68 5.11 -6.89 2.64
CA ILE A 68 6.10 -5.89 2.28
C ILE A 68 6.72 -5.43 3.60
N ASP A 69 8.00 -5.74 3.80
CA ASP A 69 8.66 -5.51 5.08
C ASP A 69 8.76 -4.02 5.41
N GLU A 70 9.08 -3.21 4.39
CA GLU A 70 9.13 -1.76 4.54
C GLU A 70 8.70 -1.04 3.26
N ILE A 71 7.95 0.04 3.43
CA ILE A 71 7.69 1.04 2.39
C ILE A 71 8.13 2.38 2.95
N PHE A 72 9.02 3.10 2.26
CA PHE A 72 9.50 4.39 2.76
C PHE A 72 9.96 5.33 1.65
N LEU A 73 9.97 6.62 1.98
CA LEU A 73 10.50 7.69 1.15
C LEU A 73 12.01 7.85 1.41
N ALA A 74 12.83 7.58 0.39
CA ALA A 74 14.28 7.49 0.52
C ALA A 74 14.91 8.80 1.01
N GLY A 75 14.55 9.93 0.41
CA GLY A 75 15.07 11.23 0.84
C GLY A 75 14.77 11.52 2.31
N LYS A 76 13.54 11.22 2.75
CA LYS A 76 13.17 11.41 4.16
C LYS A 76 13.98 10.54 5.10
N ARG A 77 14.16 9.25 4.75
CA ARG A 77 14.88 8.28 5.59
C ARG A 77 16.38 8.55 5.65
N TYR A 78 17.02 8.80 4.50
CA TYR A 78 18.49 8.88 4.43
C TYR A 78 19.06 10.28 4.67
N THR A 79 18.30 11.34 4.34
CA THR A 79 18.77 12.73 4.50
C THR A 79 17.98 13.53 5.53
N GLY A 80 16.89 12.98 6.06
CA GLY A 80 15.95 13.66 6.94
C GLY A 80 15.07 14.68 6.23
N LYS A 81 15.25 14.89 4.93
CA LYS A 81 14.56 15.91 4.13
C LYS A 81 13.97 15.29 2.87
N SER A 82 12.76 15.71 2.54
CA SER A 82 12.12 15.46 1.27
C SER A 82 11.03 16.51 1.07
N PRO A 83 10.84 17.02 -0.14
CA PRO A 83 9.69 17.86 -0.47
C PRO A 83 8.41 17.05 -0.61
N TYR A 84 8.53 15.73 -0.68
CA TYR A 84 7.41 14.83 -0.86
C TYR A 84 6.81 14.37 0.46
N ARG A 85 5.52 14.07 0.42
CA ARG A 85 4.75 13.43 1.49
C ARG A 85 3.99 12.27 0.91
N LEU A 86 3.92 11.19 1.68
CA LEU A 86 3.16 10.00 1.28
C LEU A 86 1.91 9.83 2.15
N ASN A 87 0.92 9.20 1.55
CA ASN A 87 -0.17 8.54 2.24
C ASN A 87 -0.17 7.08 1.77
N ILE A 88 0.18 6.17 2.67
CA ILE A 88 0.35 4.76 2.37
C ILE A 88 -0.88 4.03 2.92
N ASN A 89 -1.67 3.43 2.04
CA ASN A 89 -2.88 2.70 2.37
C ASN A 89 -3.84 3.49 3.31
N GLY A 90 -4.04 4.79 3.03
CA GLY A 90 -4.91 5.67 3.82
C GLY A 90 -4.24 6.30 5.05
N GLN A 91 -2.98 5.98 5.34
CA GLN A 91 -2.24 6.55 6.46
C GLN A 91 -1.25 7.63 5.97
N PRO A 92 -1.33 8.88 6.48
CA PRO A 92 -0.42 9.97 6.09
C PRO A 92 0.94 9.81 6.77
N VAL A 93 1.74 8.87 6.29
CA VAL A 93 3.07 8.52 6.81
C VAL A 93 4.06 8.39 5.66
N ASN A 94 5.34 8.72 5.90
CA ASN A 94 6.41 8.59 4.92
C ASN A 94 7.15 7.25 5.00
N GLU A 95 6.79 6.41 5.96
CA GLU A 95 7.27 5.05 6.11
C GLU A 95 6.27 4.18 6.87
N VAL A 96 6.23 2.91 6.53
CA VAL A 96 5.43 1.88 7.18
C VAL A 96 6.15 0.54 7.05
N ALA A 97 5.97 -0.34 8.03
CA ALA A 97 6.52 -1.69 8.04
C ALA A 97 5.40 -2.75 8.06
N ASP A 98 5.76 -3.96 7.70
CA ASP A 98 4.93 -5.17 7.80
C ASP A 98 3.56 -5.04 7.14
N VAL A 99 3.53 -4.49 5.91
CA VAL A 99 2.29 -4.30 5.16
C VAL A 99 1.90 -5.60 4.47
N GLU A 100 0.85 -6.23 4.94
CA GLU A 100 0.29 -7.42 4.30
C GLU A 100 -0.62 -7.02 3.13
N LEU A 101 -0.42 -7.68 1.98
CA LEU A 101 -1.23 -7.55 0.79
C LEU A 101 -1.81 -8.91 0.43
N ALA A 102 -3.13 -9.05 0.53
CA ALA A 102 -3.82 -10.31 0.27
C ALA A 102 -3.63 -10.81 -1.17
N ALA A 103 -3.91 -12.08 -1.41
CA ALA A 103 -3.85 -12.68 -2.75
C ALA A 103 -4.73 -11.92 -3.74
N GLY A 104 -4.17 -11.49 -4.85
CA GLY A 104 -4.89 -10.75 -5.89
C GLY A 104 -5.39 -9.36 -5.49
N ASP A 105 -4.93 -8.83 -4.36
CA ASP A 105 -5.33 -7.52 -3.85
C ASP A 105 -4.36 -6.40 -4.26
N SER A 106 -4.77 -5.16 -4.07
CA SER A 106 -4.01 -3.96 -4.41
C SER A 106 -4.05 -2.95 -3.28
N MET A 107 -2.97 -2.16 -3.19
CA MET A 107 -2.93 -0.98 -2.33
C MET A 107 -2.50 0.24 -3.12
N TYR A 108 -2.83 1.42 -2.60
CA TYR A 108 -2.45 2.71 -3.17
C TYR A 108 -1.46 3.43 -2.27
N VAL A 109 -0.46 4.02 -2.90
CA VAL A 109 0.43 5.01 -2.28
C VAL A 109 0.17 6.33 -2.97
N PHE A 110 -0.34 7.29 -2.24
CA PHE A 110 -0.55 8.65 -2.71
C PHE A 110 0.69 9.49 -2.37
N ALA A 111 1.08 10.37 -3.26
CA ALA A 111 2.18 11.28 -3.09
C ALA A 111 1.76 12.72 -3.39
N GLU A 112 2.29 13.63 -2.60
CA GLU A 112 2.16 15.08 -2.78
C GLU A 112 3.55 15.71 -2.68
N VAL A 113 3.78 16.80 -3.40
CA VAL A 113 5.01 17.58 -3.31
C VAL A 113 4.69 18.99 -2.84
N THR A 114 5.53 19.51 -1.94
CA THR A 114 5.44 20.89 -1.45
C THR A 114 6.83 21.50 -1.53
N LEU A 115 6.96 22.59 -2.28
CA LEU A 115 8.22 23.33 -2.43
C LEU A 115 8.26 24.51 -1.46
N ASP A 116 9.45 24.74 -0.84
CA ASP A 116 9.66 25.89 0.04
C ASP A 116 9.79 27.18 -0.81
N PRO A 117 8.91 28.16 -0.63
CA PRO A 117 8.96 29.41 -1.38
C PRO A 117 10.19 30.29 -1.02
N ASN A 118 10.82 30.07 0.15
CA ASN A 118 11.93 30.86 0.63
C ASN A 118 13.31 30.30 0.22
N GLY A 119 13.33 29.18 -0.49
CA GLY A 119 14.56 28.62 -1.04
C GLY A 119 15.11 29.51 -2.15
N ALA A 120 16.14 30.32 -1.85
CA ALA A 120 16.76 31.27 -2.78
C ALA A 120 17.30 30.62 -4.07
N ASN A 121 17.38 29.29 -4.13
CA ASN A 121 17.71 28.47 -5.29
C ASN A 121 16.78 27.24 -5.30
N ALA A 122 15.49 27.44 -5.50
CA ALA A 122 14.57 26.33 -5.70
C ALA A 122 15.02 25.51 -6.91
N PRO A 123 15.34 24.23 -6.77
CA PRO A 123 15.73 23.42 -7.92
C PRO A 123 14.56 23.36 -8.92
N LEU A 124 14.89 23.49 -10.19
CA LEU A 124 13.89 23.36 -11.28
C LEU A 124 13.31 21.93 -11.38
N LEU A 125 14.04 20.97 -10.80
CA LEU A 125 13.64 19.55 -10.76
C LEU A 125 13.93 19.02 -9.36
N VAL A 126 12.92 18.42 -8.75
CA VAL A 126 13.05 17.67 -7.50
C VAL A 126 12.66 16.22 -7.76
N THR A 127 13.46 15.30 -7.25
CA THR A 127 13.21 13.85 -7.38
C THR A 127 13.43 13.18 -6.03
N ASP A 128 12.70 12.09 -5.80
CA ASP A 128 12.88 11.19 -4.68
C ASP A 128 12.46 9.78 -5.09
N SER A 129 12.63 8.81 -4.21
CA SER A 129 12.28 7.42 -4.49
C SER A 129 11.42 6.85 -3.38
N ILE A 130 10.37 6.14 -3.76
CA ILE A 130 9.61 5.29 -2.87
C ILE A 130 10.23 3.90 -2.93
N VAL A 131 10.70 3.42 -1.79
CA VAL A 131 11.38 2.12 -1.68
C VAL A 131 10.43 1.11 -1.08
N PHE A 132 10.33 -0.03 -1.75
CA PHE A 132 9.62 -1.22 -1.27
C PHE A 132 10.65 -2.29 -0.98
N LYS A 133 10.77 -2.69 0.29
CA LYS A 133 11.63 -3.80 0.68
C LYS A 133 10.81 -5.04 0.92
N ARG A 134 11.37 -6.19 0.52
CA ARG A 134 10.79 -7.49 0.74
C ARG A 134 11.90 -8.55 0.84
N GLY A 135 11.89 -9.32 1.92
CA GLY A 135 12.87 -10.39 2.20
C GLY A 135 14.17 -9.92 2.81
#